data_51e042073d3fc9942ba0cf4259fd3b65
#
_entry.id   51e042073d3fc9942ba0cf4259fd3b65
#
_cell.length_a   1.000
_cell.length_b   1.000
_cell.length_c   1.000
_cell.angle_alpha   90.00
_cell.angle_beta   90.00
_cell.angle_gamma   90.00
#
_symmetry.space_group_name_H-M   'P 1'
#
loop_
_entity.id
_entity.type
_entity.pdbx_description
1 polymer ?
#
loop_
_entity_poly.entity_id
_entity_poly.type
_entity_poly.pdbx_seq_one_letter_code
_entity_poly.pdbx_strand_id
1 'polypeptide(L)'
;MLNKIILASKSKVRKDILDNNNIPNEVKPSNIDEDVVKESLIKERATPEIISKNLAELKANKISLNKLNQLVLGADSVIDLEGELISKPENRKEALQILKKLNGKIHYLISSACISKNGEMIWNHTDKAILTMKKFSDEDLIKYLSKISDEALYAYNVYQIEGEGKKLFSKIEGNKNTIMGLPVEKIKEYLNNI
;
A
#
# COMPACT_ATOMS: atom_id res chain seq x y z
N MET A 1 27.65 -0.95 3.88
CA MET A 1 26.59 -1.69 3.12
C MET A 1 25.34 -1.71 3.98
N LEU A 2 24.18 -1.52 3.37
CA LEU A 2 22.93 -1.64 4.12
C LEU A 2 22.73 -3.05 4.66
N ASN A 3 22.20 -3.16 5.86
CA ASN A 3 21.84 -4.44 6.47
C ASN A 3 20.73 -5.12 5.65
N LYS A 4 20.82 -6.44 5.48
CA LYS A 4 19.76 -7.24 4.86
C LYS A 4 18.51 -7.20 5.75
N ILE A 5 17.35 -6.92 5.16
CA ILE A 5 16.06 -6.88 5.85
C ILE A 5 15.15 -8.03 5.40
N ILE A 6 14.16 -8.38 6.19
CA ILE A 6 13.08 -9.29 5.80
C ILE A 6 11.87 -8.45 5.43
N LEU A 7 11.34 -8.64 4.22
CA LEU A 7 10.08 -8.02 3.77
C LEU A 7 8.89 -8.92 4.13
N ALA A 8 8.08 -8.47 5.09
CA ALA A 8 6.89 -9.19 5.56
C ALA A 8 5.66 -8.97 4.64
N SER A 9 5.84 -9.06 3.32
CA SER A 9 4.81 -8.78 2.32
C SER A 9 4.88 -9.74 1.13
N LYS A 10 3.73 -10.09 0.54
CA LYS A 10 3.63 -10.85 -0.72
C LYS A 10 3.78 -9.95 -1.97
N SER A 11 3.77 -8.63 -1.80
CA SER A 11 3.77 -7.68 -2.90
C SER A 11 5.09 -7.72 -3.68
N LYS A 12 5.02 -8.18 -4.94
CA LYS A 12 6.13 -8.12 -5.89
C LYS A 12 6.62 -6.68 -6.09
N VAL A 13 5.69 -5.72 -6.16
CA VAL A 13 6.02 -4.30 -6.36
C VAL A 13 6.89 -3.77 -5.22
N ARG A 14 6.56 -4.09 -3.97
CA ARG A 14 7.38 -3.68 -2.82
C ARG A 14 8.78 -4.30 -2.86
N LYS A 15 8.87 -5.57 -3.26
CA LYS A 15 10.17 -6.23 -3.48
C LYS A 15 10.96 -5.52 -4.56
N ASP A 16 10.35 -5.26 -5.72
CA ASP A 16 11.00 -4.58 -6.85
C ASP A 16 11.47 -3.16 -6.46
N ILE A 17 10.68 -2.43 -5.65
CA ILE A 17 11.10 -1.12 -5.11
C ILE A 17 12.35 -1.25 -4.25
N LEU A 18 12.42 -2.23 -3.35
CA LEU A 18 13.61 -2.47 -2.51
C LEU A 18 14.83 -2.82 -3.37
N ASP A 19 14.66 -3.72 -4.33
CA ASP A 19 15.73 -4.16 -5.23
C ASP A 19 16.28 -2.99 -6.07
N ASN A 20 15.39 -2.19 -6.67
CA ASN A 20 15.74 -1.01 -7.46
C ASN A 20 16.45 0.09 -6.63
N ASN A 21 16.29 0.08 -5.31
CA ASN A 21 16.95 1.00 -4.38
C ASN A 21 18.20 0.38 -3.72
N ASN A 22 18.63 -0.81 -4.18
CA ASN A 22 19.78 -1.55 -3.65
C ASN A 22 19.68 -1.83 -2.13
N ILE A 23 18.47 -2.14 -1.64
CA ILE A 23 18.22 -2.57 -0.27
C ILE A 23 18.16 -4.10 -0.27
N PRO A 24 19.18 -4.79 0.30
CA PRO A 24 19.20 -6.24 0.35
C PRO A 24 18.00 -6.77 1.16
N ASN A 25 17.20 -7.66 0.55
CA ASN A 25 15.98 -8.11 1.18
C ASN A 25 15.72 -9.61 0.95
N GLU A 26 14.89 -10.19 1.83
CA GLU A 26 14.34 -11.55 1.72
C GLU A 26 12.84 -11.48 1.99
N VAL A 27 12.04 -12.07 1.11
CA VAL A 27 10.57 -12.07 1.26
C VAL A 27 10.11 -13.18 2.18
N LYS A 28 9.38 -12.82 3.24
CA LYS A 28 8.67 -13.74 4.16
C LYS A 28 7.29 -13.18 4.50
N PRO A 29 6.24 -13.56 3.78
CA PRO A 29 4.89 -13.05 3.98
C PRO A 29 4.38 -13.31 5.42
N SER A 30 3.75 -12.30 6.00
CA SER A 30 3.23 -12.39 7.37
C SER A 30 2.00 -13.28 7.51
N ASN A 31 1.21 -13.43 6.42
CA ASN A 31 -0.04 -14.20 6.42
C ASN A 31 -0.97 -13.84 7.60
N ILE A 32 -1.14 -12.54 7.88
CA ILE A 32 -2.18 -12.04 8.79
C ILE A 32 -3.52 -12.00 8.05
N ASP A 33 -4.59 -12.13 8.79
CA ASP A 33 -5.94 -11.87 8.29
C ASP A 33 -6.18 -10.36 8.33
N GLU A 34 -5.91 -9.70 7.19
CA GLU A 34 -6.01 -8.24 7.09
C GLU A 34 -7.46 -7.74 7.22
N ASP A 35 -8.43 -8.54 6.77
CA ASP A 35 -9.82 -8.12 6.73
C ASP A 35 -10.42 -8.10 8.14
N VAL A 36 -10.13 -9.10 8.96
CA VAL A 36 -10.50 -9.10 10.38
C VAL A 36 -9.92 -7.90 11.13
N VAL A 37 -8.65 -7.56 10.87
CA VAL A 37 -8.01 -6.39 11.50
C VAL A 37 -8.67 -5.09 11.04
N LYS A 38 -8.92 -4.93 9.72
CA LYS A 38 -9.61 -3.75 9.17
C LYS A 38 -11.00 -3.58 9.78
N GLU A 39 -11.80 -4.65 9.80
CA GLU A 39 -13.15 -4.62 10.37
C GLU A 39 -13.15 -4.18 11.83
N SER A 40 -12.22 -4.70 12.63
CA SER A 40 -12.09 -4.30 14.04
C SER A 40 -11.78 -2.81 14.18
N LEU A 41 -10.78 -2.33 13.44
CA LEU A 41 -10.36 -0.93 13.48
C LEU A 41 -11.43 0.03 12.93
N ILE A 42 -12.20 -0.38 11.90
CA ILE A 42 -13.34 0.40 11.39
C ILE A 42 -14.44 0.52 12.45
N LYS A 43 -14.76 -0.56 13.19
CA LYS A 43 -15.71 -0.50 14.29
C LYS A 43 -15.28 0.48 15.39
N GLU A 44 -13.98 0.61 15.61
CA GLU A 44 -13.37 1.58 16.53
C GLU A 44 -13.25 3.01 15.94
N ARG A 45 -13.77 3.24 14.74
CA ARG A 45 -13.69 4.51 13.98
C ARG A 45 -12.26 4.97 13.69
N ALA A 46 -11.34 4.02 13.53
CA ALA A 46 -9.98 4.33 13.12
C ALA A 46 -9.95 4.95 11.70
N THR A 47 -9.11 5.95 11.51
CA THR A 47 -8.92 6.55 10.17
C THR A 47 -8.17 5.59 9.25
N PRO A 48 -8.28 5.73 7.91
CA PRO A 48 -7.51 4.92 6.97
C PRO A 48 -6.00 4.94 7.24
N GLU A 49 -5.46 6.07 7.69
CA GLU A 49 -4.05 6.17 8.08
C GLU A 49 -3.71 5.29 9.29
N ILE A 50 -4.54 5.30 10.33
CA ILE A 50 -4.36 4.45 11.52
C ILE A 50 -4.44 2.96 11.11
N ILE A 51 -5.36 2.60 10.23
CA ILE A 51 -5.52 1.23 9.72
C ILE A 51 -4.25 0.79 8.99
N SER A 52 -3.72 1.63 8.07
CA SER A 52 -2.49 1.32 7.34
C SER A 52 -1.29 1.15 8.27
N LYS A 53 -1.13 2.02 9.28
CA LYS A 53 -0.06 1.93 10.29
C LYS A 53 -0.13 0.61 11.07
N ASN A 54 -1.31 0.28 11.60
CA ASN A 54 -1.51 -0.96 12.36
C ASN A 54 -1.21 -2.20 11.53
N LEU A 55 -1.68 -2.25 10.29
CA LEU A 55 -1.42 -3.38 9.40
C LEU A 55 0.08 -3.53 9.07
N ALA A 56 0.78 -2.42 8.83
CA ALA A 56 2.23 -2.44 8.59
C ALA A 56 2.99 -2.98 9.82
N GLU A 57 2.63 -2.52 11.02
CA GLU A 57 3.22 -2.95 12.28
C GLU A 57 2.94 -4.42 12.58
N LEU A 58 1.69 -4.87 12.50
CA LEU A 58 1.31 -6.27 12.73
C LEU A 58 2.05 -7.22 11.80
N LYS A 59 2.21 -6.84 10.51
CA LYS A 59 2.98 -7.63 9.54
C LYS A 59 4.45 -7.76 9.97
N ALA A 60 5.08 -6.67 10.38
CA ALA A 60 6.47 -6.65 10.81
C ALA A 60 6.66 -7.43 12.12
N ASN A 61 5.85 -7.16 13.14
CA ASN A 61 5.95 -7.78 14.46
C ASN A 61 5.79 -9.30 14.37
N LYS A 62 4.78 -9.79 13.64
CA LYS A 62 4.51 -11.23 13.49
C LYS A 62 5.72 -12.01 12.95
N ILE A 63 6.40 -11.47 11.96
CA ILE A 63 7.58 -12.14 11.39
C ILE A 63 8.80 -11.97 12.30
N SER A 64 8.98 -10.80 12.91
CA SER A 64 10.17 -10.49 13.73
C SER A 64 10.23 -11.31 15.02
N LEU A 65 9.10 -11.75 15.57
CA LEU A 65 9.05 -12.69 16.71
C LEU A 65 9.80 -14.01 16.44
N ASN A 66 9.78 -14.47 15.18
CA ASN A 66 10.44 -15.72 14.76
C ASN A 66 11.78 -15.49 14.04
N LYS A 67 12.29 -14.25 14.04
CA LYS A 67 13.50 -13.83 13.34
C LYS A 67 14.38 -12.96 14.23
N LEU A 68 14.91 -13.60 15.28
CA LEU A 68 15.72 -12.93 16.30
C LEU A 68 16.86 -12.12 15.69
N ASN A 69 17.02 -10.90 16.18
CA ASN A 69 18.04 -9.95 15.79
C ASN A 69 18.02 -9.49 14.31
N GLN A 70 17.01 -9.90 13.52
CA GLN A 70 16.85 -9.45 12.14
C GLN A 70 15.87 -8.27 12.07
N LEU A 71 16.13 -7.36 11.12
CA LEU A 71 15.23 -6.26 10.82
C LEU A 71 14.12 -6.76 9.91
N VAL A 72 12.88 -6.55 10.29
CA VAL A 72 11.70 -6.96 9.52
C VAL A 72 10.91 -5.74 9.11
N LEU A 73 10.72 -5.56 7.80
CA LEU A 73 9.91 -4.50 7.21
C LEU A 73 8.50 -5.01 6.92
N GLY A 74 7.52 -4.44 7.60
CA GLY A 74 6.11 -4.54 7.25
C GLY A 74 5.67 -3.28 6.50
N ALA A 75 4.74 -3.41 5.59
CA ALA A 75 4.16 -2.28 4.88
C ALA A 75 2.70 -2.53 4.52
N ASP A 76 1.93 -1.46 4.51
CA ASP A 76 0.54 -1.47 4.07
C ASP A 76 0.22 -0.21 3.28
N SER A 77 -0.81 -0.29 2.41
CA SER A 77 -1.24 0.86 1.62
C SER A 77 -2.76 0.83 1.47
N VAL A 78 -3.36 1.99 1.67
CA VAL A 78 -4.80 2.17 1.62
C VAL A 78 -5.17 3.40 0.76
N ILE A 79 -6.39 3.39 0.23
CA ILE A 79 -7.01 4.57 -0.39
C ILE A 79 -7.96 5.19 0.64
N ASP A 80 -7.80 6.48 0.85
CA ASP A 80 -8.67 7.31 1.68
C ASP A 80 -9.45 8.27 0.79
N LEU A 81 -10.77 8.12 0.79
CA LEU A 81 -11.70 9.06 0.15
C LEU A 81 -12.55 9.73 1.23
N GLU A 82 -12.27 11.01 1.50
CA GLU A 82 -13.06 11.80 2.46
C GLU A 82 -13.14 11.17 3.88
N GLY A 83 -12.07 10.48 4.30
CA GLY A 83 -12.00 9.75 5.58
C GLY A 83 -12.52 8.32 5.53
N GLU A 84 -13.04 7.88 4.38
CA GLU A 84 -13.50 6.50 4.19
C GLU A 84 -12.40 5.64 3.59
N LEU A 85 -12.18 4.47 4.21
CA LEU A 85 -11.30 3.43 3.67
C LEU A 85 -11.91 2.81 2.42
N ILE A 86 -11.22 2.89 1.29
CA ILE A 86 -11.59 2.16 0.08
C ILE A 86 -10.80 0.85 0.02
N SER A 87 -11.51 -0.25 0.22
CA SER A 87 -10.95 -1.59 0.14
C SER A 87 -10.72 -2.03 -1.31
N LYS A 88 -9.93 -3.10 -1.49
CA LYS A 88 -9.75 -3.72 -2.80
C LYS A 88 -11.05 -4.37 -3.26
N PRO A 89 -11.36 -4.33 -4.57
CA PRO A 89 -12.55 -4.99 -5.08
C PRO A 89 -12.40 -6.51 -5.05
N GLU A 90 -13.47 -7.23 -4.78
CA GLU A 90 -13.53 -8.69 -4.89
C GLU A 90 -13.83 -9.15 -6.33
N ASN A 91 -14.43 -8.25 -7.13
CA ASN A 91 -14.85 -8.54 -8.49
C ASN A 91 -14.92 -7.27 -9.35
N ARG A 92 -15.10 -7.42 -10.66
CA ARG A 92 -15.17 -6.29 -11.61
C ARG A 92 -16.35 -5.35 -11.37
N LYS A 93 -17.47 -5.85 -10.84
CA LYS A 93 -18.63 -5.02 -10.51
C LYS A 93 -18.31 -4.05 -9.38
N GLU A 94 -17.66 -4.55 -8.33
CA GLU A 94 -17.18 -3.70 -7.23
C GLU A 94 -16.10 -2.73 -7.70
N ALA A 95 -15.18 -3.18 -8.55
CA ALA A 95 -14.19 -2.29 -9.13
C ALA A 95 -14.81 -1.10 -9.88
N LEU A 96 -15.89 -1.35 -10.63
CA LEU A 96 -16.64 -0.27 -11.29
C LEU A 96 -17.29 0.67 -10.27
N GLN A 97 -17.88 0.14 -9.20
CA GLN A 97 -18.46 0.94 -8.13
C GLN A 97 -17.41 1.83 -7.44
N ILE A 98 -16.23 1.28 -7.15
CA ILE A 98 -15.11 2.04 -6.58
C ILE A 98 -14.69 3.16 -7.54
N LEU A 99 -14.50 2.86 -8.82
CA LEU A 99 -14.15 3.88 -9.83
C LEU A 99 -15.21 4.99 -9.92
N LYS A 100 -16.49 4.65 -9.89
CA LYS A 100 -17.59 5.65 -9.86
C LYS A 100 -17.53 6.51 -8.59
N LYS A 101 -17.19 5.90 -7.44
CA LYS A 101 -17.05 6.61 -6.17
C LYS A 101 -15.89 7.61 -6.18
N LEU A 102 -14.78 7.26 -6.82
CA LEU A 102 -13.59 8.11 -6.99
C LEU A 102 -13.73 9.13 -8.13
N ASN A 103 -14.68 8.95 -9.03
CA ASN A 103 -14.83 9.70 -10.28
C ASN A 103 -14.95 11.20 -10.06
N GLY A 104 -14.04 11.98 -10.63
CA GLY A 104 -14.00 13.43 -10.50
C GLY A 104 -13.60 13.96 -9.11
N LYS A 105 -13.15 13.08 -8.20
CA LYS A 105 -12.80 13.44 -6.83
C LYS A 105 -11.28 13.44 -6.57
N ILE A 106 -10.91 14.12 -5.50
CA ILE A 106 -9.58 14.02 -4.89
C ILE A 106 -9.63 12.91 -3.84
N HIS A 107 -8.64 12.05 -3.86
CA HIS A 107 -8.47 11.03 -2.83
C HIS A 107 -7.00 10.87 -2.49
N TYR A 108 -6.72 10.19 -1.40
CA TYR A 108 -5.36 9.99 -0.91
C TYR A 108 -4.96 8.53 -1.03
N LEU A 109 -3.73 8.29 -1.40
CA LEU A 109 -3.08 7.00 -1.27
C LEU A 109 -2.08 7.11 -0.12
N ILE A 110 -2.31 6.34 0.94
CA ILE A 110 -1.52 6.36 2.17
C ILE A 110 -0.72 5.07 2.21
N SER A 111 0.60 5.19 2.34
CA SER A 111 1.51 4.04 2.48
C SER A 111 2.28 4.13 3.78
N SER A 112 2.13 3.13 4.63
CA SER A 112 2.80 2.99 5.91
C SER A 112 3.86 1.90 5.86
N ALA A 113 5.00 2.15 6.47
CA ALA A 113 6.08 1.21 6.65
C ALA A 113 6.46 1.13 8.13
N CYS A 114 6.77 -0.05 8.61
CA CYS A 114 7.21 -0.32 9.96
C CYS A 114 8.41 -1.27 9.93
N ILE A 115 9.46 -0.96 10.68
CA ILE A 115 10.58 -1.87 10.93
C ILE A 115 10.50 -2.36 12.35
N SER A 116 10.50 -3.69 12.50
CA SER A 116 10.46 -4.36 13.80
C SER A 116 11.67 -5.25 13.98
N LYS A 117 12.06 -5.45 15.24
CA LYS A 117 13.11 -6.36 15.67
C LYS A 117 12.68 -7.07 16.95
N ASN A 118 12.83 -8.39 17.01
CA ASN A 118 12.47 -9.20 18.19
C ASN A 118 11.00 -9.02 18.66
N GLY A 119 10.07 -8.80 17.73
CA GLY A 119 8.65 -8.64 18.04
C GLY A 119 8.22 -7.19 18.35
N GLU A 120 9.15 -6.26 18.41
CA GLU A 120 8.86 -4.86 18.76
C GLU A 120 9.16 -3.91 17.58
N MET A 121 8.29 -2.95 17.38
CA MET A 121 8.50 -1.85 16.44
C MET A 121 9.65 -0.95 16.92
N ILE A 122 10.63 -0.74 16.05
CA ILE A 122 11.76 0.16 16.31
C ILE A 122 11.75 1.42 15.43
N TRP A 123 10.97 1.40 14.34
CA TRP A 123 10.79 2.54 13.46
C TRP A 123 9.49 2.41 12.68
N ASN A 124 8.85 3.54 12.39
CA ASN A 124 7.75 3.60 11.44
C ASN A 124 7.75 4.93 10.67
N HIS A 125 7.12 4.92 9.51
CA HIS A 125 6.86 6.11 8.72
C HIS A 125 5.60 5.91 7.89
N THR A 126 4.82 6.97 7.75
CA THR A 126 3.66 7.01 6.86
C THR A 126 3.81 8.18 5.92
N ASP A 127 3.59 7.93 4.64
CA ASP A 127 3.61 8.94 3.59
C ASP A 127 2.29 8.92 2.81
N LYS A 128 1.95 10.06 2.20
CA LYS A 128 0.65 10.32 1.59
C LYS A 128 0.83 10.96 0.23
N ALA A 129 0.18 10.39 -0.78
CA ALA A 129 0.07 10.98 -2.10
C ALA A 129 -1.36 11.47 -2.35
N ILE A 130 -1.51 12.53 -3.14
CA ILE A 130 -2.78 13.15 -3.50
C ILE A 130 -3.05 12.88 -4.98
N LEU A 131 -4.19 12.29 -5.28
CA LEU A 131 -4.60 11.94 -6.63
C LEU A 131 -5.92 12.62 -6.97
N THR A 132 -5.93 13.42 -8.04
CA THR A 132 -7.16 14.07 -8.55
C THR A 132 -7.64 13.30 -9.77
N MET A 133 -8.74 12.56 -9.65
CA MET A 133 -9.30 11.78 -10.74
C MET A 133 -10.10 12.71 -11.68
N LYS A 134 -9.91 12.53 -12.98
CA LYS A 134 -10.74 13.19 -14.00
C LYS A 134 -12.18 12.71 -13.90
N LYS A 135 -13.10 13.47 -14.47
CA LYS A 135 -14.50 13.05 -14.60
C LYS A 135 -14.68 12.25 -15.90
N PHE A 136 -15.27 11.07 -15.80
CA PHE A 136 -15.53 10.12 -16.89
C PHE A 136 -17.00 9.77 -16.97
N SER A 137 -17.46 9.35 -18.15
CA SER A 137 -18.75 8.67 -18.31
C SER A 137 -18.67 7.23 -17.77
N ASP A 138 -19.82 6.61 -17.54
CA ASP A 138 -19.88 5.19 -17.16
C ASP A 138 -19.26 4.28 -18.22
N GLU A 139 -19.50 4.59 -19.50
CA GLU A 139 -18.94 3.86 -20.64
C GLU A 139 -17.40 3.92 -20.66
N ASP A 140 -16.82 5.10 -20.36
CA ASP A 140 -15.35 5.24 -20.29
C ASP A 140 -14.74 4.44 -19.15
N LEU A 141 -15.39 4.41 -17.99
CA LEU A 141 -14.94 3.61 -16.84
C LEU A 141 -15.01 2.09 -17.14
N ILE A 142 -16.09 1.65 -17.81
CA ILE A 142 -16.21 0.25 -18.25
C ILE A 142 -15.13 -0.09 -19.29
N LYS A 143 -14.90 0.81 -20.26
CA LYS A 143 -13.86 0.67 -21.27
C LYS A 143 -12.46 0.65 -20.66
N TYR A 144 -12.22 1.42 -19.61
CA TYR A 144 -10.98 1.38 -18.86
C TYR A 144 -10.82 -0.01 -18.19
N LEU A 145 -11.82 -0.47 -17.44
CA LEU A 145 -11.78 -1.78 -16.79
C LEU A 145 -11.57 -2.94 -17.76
N SER A 146 -12.12 -2.87 -18.97
CA SER A 146 -11.92 -3.93 -19.98
C SER A 146 -10.46 -4.10 -20.42
N LYS A 147 -9.62 -3.09 -20.20
CA LYS A 147 -8.18 -3.11 -20.54
C LYS A 147 -7.30 -3.61 -19.39
N ILE A 148 -7.84 -3.73 -18.19
CA ILE A 148 -7.11 -4.14 -17.00
C ILE A 148 -7.32 -5.63 -16.76
N SER A 149 -6.22 -6.38 -16.58
CA SER A 149 -6.31 -7.80 -16.21
C SER A 149 -6.83 -7.97 -14.78
N ASP A 150 -7.44 -9.10 -14.48
CA ASP A 150 -7.89 -9.41 -13.12
C ASP A 150 -6.73 -9.42 -12.13
N GLU A 151 -5.57 -9.94 -12.54
CA GLU A 151 -4.36 -9.93 -11.72
C GLU A 151 -3.96 -8.50 -11.30
N ALA A 152 -3.93 -7.56 -12.25
CA ALA A 152 -3.61 -6.17 -11.98
C ALA A 152 -4.68 -5.51 -11.10
N LEU A 153 -5.97 -5.78 -11.36
CA LEU A 153 -7.09 -5.24 -10.61
C LEU A 153 -7.02 -5.61 -9.13
N TYR A 154 -6.78 -6.90 -8.83
CA TYR A 154 -6.73 -7.37 -7.45
C TYR A 154 -5.40 -7.08 -6.76
N ALA A 155 -4.30 -6.92 -7.51
CA ALA A 155 -3.00 -6.56 -6.94
C ALA A 155 -2.91 -5.09 -6.54
N TYR A 156 -3.42 -4.17 -7.40
CA TYR A 156 -3.20 -2.72 -7.29
C TYR A 156 -4.46 -1.92 -6.94
N ASN A 157 -5.53 -2.58 -6.49
CA ASN A 157 -6.84 -1.96 -6.40
C ASN A 157 -7.36 -1.61 -7.80
N VAL A 158 -8.18 -0.56 -7.96
CA VAL A 158 -8.85 -0.24 -9.23
C VAL A 158 -7.97 0.48 -10.27
N TYR A 159 -6.72 0.84 -9.94
CA TYR A 159 -5.81 1.48 -10.88
C TYR A 159 -4.33 1.18 -10.57
N GLN A 160 -3.56 1.08 -11.64
CA GLN A 160 -2.10 0.99 -11.58
C GLN A 160 -1.50 2.24 -12.21
N ILE A 161 -0.83 3.06 -11.39
CA ILE A 161 -0.26 4.36 -11.82
C ILE A 161 0.80 4.20 -12.91
N GLU A 162 1.48 3.08 -12.98
CA GLU A 162 2.51 2.83 -13.98
C GLU A 162 1.97 2.37 -15.34
N GLY A 163 0.65 2.09 -15.43
CA GLY A 163 -0.01 1.61 -16.65
C GLY A 163 -1.16 2.53 -17.10
N GLU A 164 -2.21 1.91 -17.59
CA GLU A 164 -3.43 2.59 -18.05
C GLU A 164 -4.08 3.46 -16.97
N GLY A 165 -3.91 3.10 -15.69
CA GLY A 165 -4.46 3.85 -14.55
C GLY A 165 -3.96 5.29 -14.46
N LYS A 166 -2.75 5.60 -14.94
CA LYS A 166 -2.24 6.99 -14.97
C LYS A 166 -3.16 7.93 -15.75
N LYS A 167 -3.84 7.44 -16.78
CA LYS A 167 -4.73 8.22 -17.64
C LYS A 167 -5.99 8.71 -16.93
N LEU A 168 -6.36 8.07 -15.82
CA LEU A 168 -7.51 8.44 -15.00
C LEU A 168 -7.32 9.77 -14.26
N PHE A 169 -6.07 10.21 -14.07
CA PHE A 169 -5.78 11.35 -13.21
C PHE A 169 -5.45 12.62 -14.01
N SER A 170 -5.94 13.76 -13.51
CA SER A 170 -5.55 15.09 -13.97
C SER A 170 -4.31 15.58 -13.23
N LYS A 171 -4.17 15.17 -11.96
CA LYS A 171 -3.04 15.55 -11.10
C LYS A 171 -2.67 14.40 -10.19
N ILE A 172 -1.37 14.21 -9.99
CA ILE A 172 -0.77 13.24 -9.09
C ILE A 172 0.34 13.98 -8.34
N GLU A 173 0.23 14.07 -7.00
CA GLU A 173 1.18 14.75 -6.13
C GLU A 173 1.69 13.76 -5.07
N GLY A 174 2.99 13.76 -4.84
CA GLY A 174 3.62 12.86 -3.88
C GLY A 174 4.71 11.99 -4.50
N ASN A 175 5.34 11.19 -3.67
CA ASN A 175 6.44 10.32 -4.09
C ASN A 175 5.90 9.12 -4.88
N LYS A 176 6.55 8.80 -6.01
CA LYS A 176 6.16 7.66 -6.86
C LYS A 176 6.19 6.33 -6.09
N ASN A 177 7.22 6.09 -5.29
CA ASN A 177 7.35 4.85 -4.54
C ASN A 177 6.30 4.72 -3.45
N THR A 178 5.89 5.84 -2.83
CA THR A 178 4.75 5.89 -1.90
C THR A 178 3.46 5.48 -2.61
N ILE A 179 3.20 6.01 -3.81
CA ILE A 179 2.03 5.65 -4.62
C ILE A 179 2.06 4.16 -4.97
N MET A 180 3.23 3.60 -5.24
CA MET A 180 3.44 2.18 -5.53
C MET A 180 3.41 1.29 -4.27
N GLY A 181 3.29 1.88 -3.08
CA GLY A 181 3.02 1.18 -1.85
C GLY A 181 4.20 1.03 -0.88
N LEU A 182 5.28 1.82 -1.06
CA LEU A 182 6.42 1.78 -0.13
C LEU A 182 7.16 3.13 -0.10
N PRO A 183 7.23 3.85 1.05
CA PRO A 183 8.00 5.08 1.19
C PRO A 183 9.51 4.77 1.36
N VAL A 184 10.14 4.27 0.28
CA VAL A 184 11.48 3.64 0.31
C VAL A 184 12.60 4.62 0.65
N GLU A 185 12.45 5.90 0.33
CA GLU A 185 13.44 6.94 0.65
C GLU A 185 13.63 7.06 2.16
N LYS A 186 12.53 7.05 2.91
CA LYS A 186 12.55 7.12 4.38
C LYS A 186 13.06 5.83 5.02
N ILE A 187 12.72 4.70 4.43
CA ILE A 187 13.28 3.40 4.84
C ILE A 187 14.80 3.40 4.65
N LYS A 188 15.28 3.84 3.49
CA LYS A 188 16.71 3.91 3.18
C LYS A 188 17.46 4.88 4.08
N GLU A 189 16.87 6.05 4.35
CA GLU A 189 17.41 7.03 5.31
C GLU A 189 17.59 6.39 6.70
N TYR A 190 16.58 5.70 7.21
CA TYR A 190 16.67 5.01 8.49
C TYR A 190 17.74 3.92 8.50
N LEU A 191 17.78 3.06 7.47
CA LEU A 191 18.74 1.95 7.38
C LEU A 191 20.19 2.42 7.25
N ASN A 192 20.44 3.61 6.74
CA ASN A 192 21.78 4.20 6.67
C ASN A 192 22.27 4.76 8.02
N ASN A 193 21.36 4.98 8.97
CA ASN A 193 21.66 5.61 10.26
C ASN A 193 21.79 4.61 11.43
N ILE A 194 21.68 3.29 11.15
CA ILE A 194 21.79 2.23 12.15
C ILE A 194 22.93 1.26 11.89
#